data_e690b07ac1951c9fcfc33d9024f2da6d
#
_entry.id   e690b07ac1951c9fcfc33d9024f2da6d
#
_cell.length_a   1.000
_cell.length_b   1.000
_cell.length_c   1.000
_cell.angle_alpha   90.00
_cell.angle_beta   90.00
_cell.angle_gamma   90.00
#
_symmetry.space_group_name_H-M   'P 1'
#
loop_
_entity.id
_entity.type
_entity.pdbx_description
1 polymer ?
#
loop_
_entity_poly.entity_id
_entity_poly.type
_entity_poly.pdbx_seq_one_letter_code
_entity_poly.pdbx_strand_id
1 'polypeptide(L)'
;MRSGHRPTEEFQDSDPRAPFCRPSVVARLVRRLELPEGAEVLEWGVAQGSTAGALSKLGMNVTLVEPDESALDRVLQGVRAQVNAVRADRPPAAMAGRFALVLLHARDALGNEVAGTAREFLAAEGRVSFVRPVRVLIRPPPGLIEHWERHWGLTLRTPQELLAALPAAGYEPDFAEALGIDEMDALYGAAPDGLAEEAALYRAGAAAISFAMVTGRRREPDERPRPSRDRG
;
A
#
# COMPACT_ATOMS: atom_id res chain seq x y z
N MET A 1 19.28 41.28 17.69
CA MET A 1 19.33 39.89 17.17
C MET A 1 17.96 39.26 17.34
N ARG A 2 17.12 39.23 16.28
CA ARG A 2 15.82 38.57 16.31
C ARG A 2 15.99 37.19 15.69
N SER A 3 15.87 36.15 16.55
CA SER A 3 15.84 34.76 16.16
C SER A 3 14.57 34.50 15.34
N GLY A 4 14.71 34.40 14.02
CA GLY A 4 13.63 34.00 13.15
C GLY A 4 13.34 32.53 13.33
N HIS A 5 12.27 32.24 14.03
CA HIS A 5 11.63 30.94 14.01
C HIS A 5 11.11 30.72 12.57
N ARG A 6 11.78 29.92 11.76
CA ARG A 6 11.19 29.39 10.54
C ARG A 6 10.06 28.46 10.98
N PRO A 7 8.84 28.63 10.47
CA PRO A 7 7.81 27.66 10.69
C PRO A 7 8.33 26.33 10.12
N THR A 8 8.26 25.29 10.91
CA THR A 8 8.33 23.91 10.45
C THR A 8 7.29 23.78 9.34
N GLU A 9 7.74 23.68 8.08
CA GLU A 9 6.87 23.26 6.98
C GLU A 9 6.29 21.91 7.40
N GLU A 10 5.05 21.96 7.88
CA GLU A 10 4.23 20.78 8.06
C GLU A 10 4.20 20.09 6.69
N PHE A 11 4.69 18.88 6.67
CA PHE A 11 4.58 17.96 5.56
C PHE A 11 3.12 18.01 5.10
N GLN A 12 2.86 18.49 3.90
CA GLN A 12 1.54 18.41 3.31
C GLN A 12 1.21 16.94 3.09
N ASP A 13 0.59 16.36 4.09
CA ASP A 13 0.13 14.96 4.22
C ASP A 13 -1.01 14.62 3.23
N SER A 14 -1.15 15.40 2.18
CA SER A 14 -2.36 15.43 1.39
C SER A 14 -2.14 15.27 -0.10
N ASP A 15 -1.48 14.17 -0.53
CA ASP A 15 -1.91 13.59 -1.79
C ASP A 15 -3.06 12.60 -1.48
N PRO A 16 -4.32 12.99 -1.72
CA PRO A 16 -5.46 12.13 -1.45
C PRO A 16 -5.51 10.89 -2.37
N ARG A 17 -4.66 10.85 -3.39
CA ARG A 17 -4.48 9.67 -4.24
C ARG A 17 -3.68 8.56 -3.57
N ALA A 18 -3.04 8.87 -2.44
CA ALA A 18 -2.25 7.92 -1.67
C ALA A 18 -2.67 7.90 -0.20
N PRO A 19 -3.89 7.47 0.13
CA PRO A 19 -4.45 7.50 1.47
C PRO A 19 -3.59 6.79 2.51
N PHE A 20 -2.72 5.90 2.07
CA PHE A 20 -1.85 5.10 2.92
C PHE A 20 -0.45 5.69 3.14
N CYS A 21 -0.13 6.79 2.51
CA CYS A 21 1.10 7.53 2.80
C CYS A 21 1.01 8.32 4.12
N ARG A 22 -0.16 8.32 4.77
CA ARG A 22 -0.33 8.99 6.07
C ARG A 22 0.53 8.32 7.15
N PRO A 23 1.32 9.08 7.90
CA PRO A 23 2.22 8.53 8.93
C PRO A 23 1.53 7.62 9.95
N SER A 24 0.27 7.91 10.32
CA SER A 24 -0.52 7.09 11.25
C SER A 24 -0.83 5.71 10.70
N VAL A 25 -1.16 5.62 9.39
CA VAL A 25 -1.46 4.35 8.71
C VAL A 25 -0.18 3.53 8.57
N VAL A 26 0.92 4.17 8.17
CA VAL A 26 2.24 3.52 8.06
C VAL A 26 2.71 2.99 9.43
N ALA A 27 2.58 3.79 10.49
CA ALA A 27 2.93 3.37 11.86
C ALA A 27 2.08 2.17 12.31
N ARG A 28 0.80 2.13 11.94
CA ARG A 28 -0.09 1.00 12.22
C ARG A 28 0.35 -0.26 11.47
N LEU A 29 0.74 -0.13 10.18
CA LEU A 29 1.29 -1.22 9.39
C LEU A 29 2.56 -1.79 10.03
N VAL A 30 3.56 -0.96 10.29
CA VAL A 30 4.85 -1.37 10.89
C VAL A 30 4.64 -2.11 12.20
N ARG A 31 3.79 -1.56 13.08
CA ARG A 31 3.47 -2.18 14.37
C ARG A 31 2.74 -3.52 14.21
N ARG A 32 1.75 -3.61 13.28
CA ARG A 32 0.99 -4.83 13.06
C ARG A 32 1.83 -5.95 12.46
N LEU A 33 2.82 -5.59 11.63
CA LEU A 33 3.77 -6.53 11.07
C LEU A 33 4.95 -6.84 12.00
N GLU A 34 5.02 -6.17 13.16
CA GLU A 34 6.11 -6.32 14.12
C GLU A 34 7.49 -6.15 13.46
N LEU A 35 7.59 -5.19 12.52
CA LEU A 35 8.85 -4.94 11.82
C LEU A 35 9.88 -4.38 12.80
N PRO A 36 11.07 -5.00 12.92
CA PRO A 36 12.13 -4.50 13.77
C PRO A 36 12.73 -3.21 13.20
N GLU A 37 13.32 -2.39 14.06
CA GLU A 37 14.14 -1.26 13.62
C GLU A 37 15.26 -1.74 12.69
N GLY A 38 15.52 -1.00 11.63
CA GLY A 38 16.47 -1.38 10.58
C GLY A 38 15.93 -2.40 9.58
N ALA A 39 14.65 -2.81 9.66
CA ALA A 39 14.08 -3.72 8.66
C ALA A 39 14.19 -3.15 7.26
N GLU A 40 14.59 -3.99 6.30
CA GLU A 40 14.66 -3.63 4.88
C GLU A 40 13.26 -3.61 4.27
N VAL A 41 12.86 -2.48 3.73
CA VAL A 41 11.55 -2.27 3.08
C VAL A 41 11.75 -1.82 1.64
N LEU A 42 11.06 -2.49 0.73
CA LEU A 42 11.00 -2.10 -0.68
C LEU A 42 9.67 -1.41 -0.97
N GLU A 43 9.71 -0.22 -1.51
CA GLU A 43 8.56 0.46 -2.11
C GLU A 43 8.68 0.40 -3.64
N TRP A 44 7.70 -0.22 -4.30
CA TRP A 44 7.73 -0.40 -5.74
C TRP A 44 6.54 0.28 -6.41
N GLY A 45 6.84 1.23 -7.31
CA GLY A 45 5.86 1.99 -8.08
C GLY A 45 5.30 3.19 -7.32
N VAL A 46 6.14 4.17 -6.96
CA VAL A 46 5.77 5.31 -6.10
C VAL A 46 5.11 6.50 -6.82
N ALA A 47 4.74 6.34 -8.10
CA ALA A 47 4.15 7.42 -8.89
C ALA A 47 2.87 8.03 -8.28
N GLN A 48 2.19 7.28 -7.43
CA GLN A 48 0.94 7.68 -6.75
C GLN A 48 1.16 8.21 -5.32
N GLY A 49 2.42 8.36 -4.90
CA GLY A 49 2.81 8.74 -3.54
C GLY A 49 3.69 7.69 -2.87
N SER A 50 4.35 8.06 -1.79
CA SER A 50 5.32 7.20 -1.11
C SER A 50 5.14 7.21 0.40
N THR A 51 5.39 6.08 1.02
CA THR A 51 5.44 5.91 2.47
C THR A 51 6.85 6.07 3.03
N ALA A 52 7.86 6.26 2.16
CA ALA A 52 9.28 6.26 2.51
C ALA A 52 9.64 7.21 3.65
N GLY A 53 9.10 8.43 3.64
CA GLY A 53 9.36 9.41 4.69
C GLY A 53 8.84 8.98 6.06
N ALA A 54 7.67 8.32 6.11
CA ALA A 54 7.10 7.82 7.35
C ALA A 54 7.85 6.56 7.82
N LEU A 55 8.17 5.63 6.92
CA LEU A 55 8.93 4.41 7.22
C LEU A 55 10.33 4.74 7.75
N SER A 56 11.05 5.67 7.11
CA SER A 56 12.39 6.08 7.56
C SER A 56 12.37 6.74 8.94
N LYS A 57 11.33 7.54 9.26
CA LYS A 57 11.14 8.10 10.60
C LYS A 57 10.88 7.03 11.67
N LEU A 58 10.37 5.89 11.27
CA LEU A 58 10.16 4.70 12.12
C LEU A 58 11.39 3.78 12.16
N GLY A 59 12.52 4.22 11.61
CA GLY A 59 13.79 3.48 11.65
C GLY A 59 13.93 2.39 10.60
N MET A 60 13.09 2.37 9.56
CA MET A 60 13.19 1.37 8.47
C MET A 60 14.25 1.79 7.43
N ASN A 61 14.94 0.81 6.84
CA ASN A 61 15.80 0.99 5.68
C ASN A 61 14.98 0.88 4.40
N VAL A 62 14.70 2.01 3.76
CA VAL A 62 13.79 2.05 2.61
C VAL A 62 14.55 2.08 1.29
N THR A 63 14.13 1.23 0.37
CA THR A 63 14.53 1.26 -1.03
C THR A 63 13.32 1.57 -1.90
N LEU A 64 13.42 2.60 -2.75
CA LEU A 64 12.40 2.97 -3.73
C LEU A 64 12.78 2.42 -5.10
N VAL A 65 11.81 1.86 -5.82
CA VAL A 65 11.97 1.47 -7.22
C VAL A 65 10.83 2.09 -8.04
N GLU A 66 11.19 2.95 -8.99
CA GLU A 66 10.25 3.70 -9.83
C GLU A 66 10.88 4.00 -11.19
N PRO A 67 10.23 3.68 -12.32
CA PRO A 67 10.75 4.02 -13.65
C PRO A 67 10.64 5.52 -13.97
N ASP A 68 9.62 6.21 -13.47
CA ASP A 68 9.42 7.64 -13.71
C ASP A 68 10.35 8.48 -12.84
N GLU A 69 11.34 9.10 -13.48
CA GLU A 69 12.32 9.97 -12.82
C GLU A 69 11.66 11.14 -12.10
N SER A 70 10.64 11.75 -12.71
CA SER A 70 9.95 12.89 -12.12
C SER A 70 9.15 12.53 -10.87
N ALA A 71 8.58 11.31 -10.83
CA ALA A 71 7.92 10.78 -9.66
C ALA A 71 8.93 10.49 -8.54
N LEU A 72 10.06 9.87 -8.90
CA LEU A 72 11.13 9.56 -7.95
C LEU A 72 11.71 10.84 -7.34
N ASP A 73 12.00 11.85 -8.14
CA ASP A 73 12.52 13.14 -7.69
C ASP A 73 11.56 13.86 -6.74
N ARG A 74 10.25 13.85 -7.03
CA ARG A 74 9.23 14.43 -6.13
C ARG A 74 9.26 13.76 -4.76
N VAL A 75 9.33 12.43 -4.73
CA VAL A 75 9.41 11.69 -3.47
C VAL A 75 10.68 12.05 -2.72
N LEU A 76 11.84 12.05 -3.38
CA LEU A 76 13.14 12.33 -2.76
C LEU A 76 13.23 13.77 -2.22
N GLN A 77 12.62 14.74 -2.89
CA GLN A 77 12.54 16.12 -2.40
C GLN A 77 11.75 16.24 -1.09
N GLY A 78 10.72 15.40 -0.92
CA GLY A 78 9.90 15.35 0.30
C GLY A 78 10.51 14.53 1.43
N VAL A 79 11.49 13.66 1.16
CA VAL A 79 12.09 12.75 2.15
C VAL A 79 13.43 13.30 2.63
N ARG A 80 13.51 13.70 3.90
CA ARG A 80 14.78 14.19 4.52
C ARG A 80 15.69 13.05 5.01
N ALA A 81 15.23 11.82 4.96
CA ALA A 81 15.95 10.65 5.42
C ALA A 81 16.78 10.02 4.30
N GLN A 82 17.76 9.21 4.66
CA GLN A 82 18.55 8.45 3.71
C GLN A 82 17.68 7.31 3.15
N VAL A 83 17.33 7.40 1.87
CA VAL A 83 16.51 6.41 1.15
C VAL A 83 17.32 5.98 -0.07
N ASN A 84 17.40 4.68 -0.32
CA ASN A 84 17.96 4.17 -1.56
C ASN A 84 16.94 4.32 -2.69
N ALA A 85 17.34 4.95 -3.78
CA ALA A 85 16.46 5.15 -4.93
C ALA A 85 17.03 4.45 -6.16
N VAL A 86 16.20 3.71 -6.87
CA VAL A 86 16.55 2.98 -8.08
C VAL A 86 15.55 3.30 -9.16
N ARG A 87 16.04 3.86 -10.27
CA ARG A 87 15.22 4.12 -11.46
C ARG A 87 15.15 2.85 -12.30
N ALA A 88 14.06 2.11 -12.18
CA ALA A 88 13.82 0.88 -12.93
C ALA A 88 12.34 0.49 -12.93
N ASP A 89 11.90 -0.29 -13.94
CA ASP A 89 10.56 -0.86 -14.00
C ASP A 89 10.34 -1.95 -12.93
N ARG A 90 11.42 -2.62 -12.56
CA ARG A 90 11.43 -3.66 -11.51
C ARG A 90 12.70 -3.59 -10.67
N PRO A 91 12.64 -4.10 -9.44
CA PRO A 91 13.83 -4.17 -8.59
C PRO A 91 14.92 -5.02 -9.27
N PRO A 92 16.19 -4.61 -9.19
CA PRO A 92 17.32 -5.40 -9.68
C PRO A 92 17.40 -6.78 -9.02
N ALA A 93 17.79 -7.81 -9.80
CA ALA A 93 17.91 -9.19 -9.29
C ALA A 93 18.87 -9.33 -8.08
N ALA A 94 19.87 -8.45 -7.97
CA ALA A 94 20.76 -8.40 -6.82
C ALA A 94 20.06 -8.07 -5.48
N MET A 95 18.82 -7.63 -5.53
CA MET A 95 17.98 -7.35 -4.34
C MET A 95 17.11 -8.53 -3.93
N ALA A 96 17.18 -9.67 -4.62
CA ALA A 96 16.36 -10.85 -4.32
C ALA A 96 16.57 -11.31 -2.86
N GLY A 97 15.48 -11.70 -2.21
CA GLY A 97 15.49 -12.30 -0.87
C GLY A 97 15.83 -11.33 0.28
N ARG A 98 15.84 -10.02 0.07
CA ARG A 98 16.34 -9.04 1.06
C ARG A 98 15.27 -8.45 1.97
N PHE A 99 14.06 -8.22 1.45
CA PHE A 99 13.12 -7.33 2.10
C PHE A 99 12.18 -8.05 3.06
N ALA A 100 12.07 -7.51 4.27
CA ALA A 100 11.06 -7.93 5.24
C ALA A 100 9.64 -7.52 4.81
N LEU A 101 9.55 -6.41 4.06
CA LEU A 101 8.30 -5.91 3.50
C LEU A 101 8.52 -5.37 2.08
N VAL A 102 7.62 -5.75 1.17
CA VAL A 102 7.49 -5.14 -0.15
C VAL A 102 6.13 -4.44 -0.23
N LEU A 103 6.15 -3.13 -0.42
CA LEU A 103 4.97 -2.31 -0.64
C LEU A 103 4.77 -2.09 -2.14
N LEU A 104 3.61 -2.51 -2.65
CA LEU A 104 3.27 -2.37 -4.06
C LEU A 104 2.25 -1.23 -4.22
N HIS A 105 2.63 -0.23 -4.99
CA HIS A 105 1.76 0.90 -5.33
C HIS A 105 1.02 0.71 -6.67
N ALA A 106 1.09 -0.49 -7.25
CA ALA A 106 0.40 -0.81 -8.50
C ALA A 106 -1.12 -0.89 -8.30
N ARG A 107 -1.87 -0.20 -9.16
CA ARG A 107 -3.35 -0.18 -9.11
C ARG A 107 -3.97 -1.57 -9.16
N ASP A 108 -3.40 -2.50 -9.90
CA ASP A 108 -3.83 -3.90 -9.98
C ASP A 108 -2.73 -4.87 -9.57
N ALA A 109 -2.23 -4.74 -8.34
CA ALA A 109 -1.14 -5.56 -7.83
C ALA A 109 -1.43 -7.08 -7.90
N LEU A 110 -2.70 -7.49 -7.73
CA LEU A 110 -3.11 -8.91 -7.78
C LEU A 110 -3.53 -9.40 -9.17
N GLY A 111 -3.86 -8.49 -10.08
CA GLY A 111 -4.34 -8.86 -11.44
C GLY A 111 -3.22 -8.98 -12.46
N ASN A 112 -2.01 -8.58 -12.12
CA ASN A 112 -0.84 -8.63 -12.99
C ASN A 112 0.29 -9.43 -12.33
N GLU A 113 1.36 -9.69 -13.08
CA GLU A 113 2.52 -10.46 -12.62
C GLU A 113 3.32 -9.78 -11.50
N VAL A 114 3.00 -8.52 -11.13
CA VAL A 114 3.77 -7.73 -10.17
C VAL A 114 3.78 -8.38 -8.81
N ALA A 115 2.63 -8.83 -8.30
CA ALA A 115 2.58 -9.50 -7.00
C ALA A 115 3.38 -10.80 -7.01
N GLY A 116 3.27 -11.61 -8.08
CA GLY A 116 4.07 -12.84 -8.23
C GLY A 116 5.57 -12.55 -8.24
N THR A 117 5.98 -11.52 -8.99
CA THR A 117 7.38 -11.07 -9.08
C THR A 117 7.90 -10.51 -7.75
N ALA A 118 7.06 -9.78 -7.00
CA ALA A 118 7.45 -9.22 -5.71
C ALA A 118 7.95 -10.27 -4.70
N ARG A 119 7.46 -11.51 -4.83
CA ARG A 119 7.87 -12.65 -4.00
C ARG A 119 9.37 -12.95 -4.09
N GLU A 120 10.00 -12.67 -5.23
CA GLU A 120 11.44 -12.89 -5.42
C GLU A 120 12.29 -12.01 -4.49
N PHE A 121 11.80 -10.84 -4.14
CA PHE A 121 12.52 -9.83 -3.36
C PHE A 121 12.30 -9.97 -1.86
N LEU A 122 11.29 -10.74 -1.44
CA LEU A 122 10.99 -10.98 -0.03
C LEU A 122 12.01 -11.91 0.63
N ALA A 123 12.43 -11.57 1.84
CA ALA A 123 13.08 -12.49 2.76
C ALA A 123 12.17 -13.70 3.06
N ALA A 124 12.70 -14.73 3.71
CA ALA A 124 11.95 -15.98 4.00
C ALA A 124 10.61 -15.69 4.70
N GLU A 125 10.63 -14.89 5.76
CA GLU A 125 9.45 -14.48 6.53
C GLU A 125 8.86 -13.13 6.04
N GLY A 126 9.25 -12.70 4.84
CA GLY A 126 8.87 -11.41 4.29
C GLY A 126 7.39 -11.35 3.90
N ARG A 127 6.87 -10.14 3.88
CA ARG A 127 5.46 -9.85 3.54
C ARG A 127 5.36 -8.90 2.35
N VAL A 128 4.36 -9.12 1.53
CA VAL A 128 3.90 -8.15 0.55
C VAL A 128 2.72 -7.38 1.13
N SER A 129 2.67 -6.08 0.90
CA SER A 129 1.49 -5.29 1.19
C SER A 129 1.16 -4.39 0.01
N PHE A 130 -0.11 -4.19 -0.25
CA PHE A 130 -0.60 -3.27 -1.26
C PHE A 130 -1.90 -2.64 -0.80
N VAL A 131 -2.20 -1.51 -1.39
CA VAL A 131 -3.38 -0.74 -1.07
C VAL A 131 -4.32 -0.73 -2.25
N ARG A 132 -5.60 -0.90 -1.94
CA ARG A 132 -6.61 -0.92 -2.99
C ARG A 132 -7.92 -0.31 -2.53
N PRO A 133 -8.63 0.40 -3.41
CA PRO A 133 -10.02 0.73 -3.15
C PRO A 133 -10.85 -0.56 -3.08
N VAL A 134 -11.75 -0.59 -2.12
CA VAL A 134 -12.60 -1.74 -1.81
C VAL A 134 -14.04 -1.31 -1.58
N ARG A 135 -14.97 -2.21 -1.86
CA ARG A 135 -16.35 -2.07 -1.39
C ARG A 135 -16.46 -2.64 0.01
N VAL A 136 -17.09 -1.91 0.91
CA VAL A 136 -17.28 -2.32 2.31
C VAL A 136 -18.75 -2.56 2.67
N LEU A 137 -19.70 -2.02 1.93
CA LEU A 137 -21.12 -2.34 2.09
C LEU A 137 -21.48 -3.60 1.30
N ILE A 138 -22.32 -4.44 1.92
CA ILE A 138 -22.88 -5.64 1.30
C ILE A 138 -23.91 -5.24 0.22
N ARG A 139 -24.63 -4.15 0.44
CA ARG A 139 -25.65 -3.62 -0.47
C ARG A 139 -25.47 -2.12 -0.67
N PRO A 140 -24.54 -1.73 -1.53
CA PRO A 140 -24.34 -0.32 -1.85
C PRO A 140 -25.54 0.23 -2.63
N PRO A 141 -25.72 1.55 -2.67
CA PRO A 141 -26.69 2.18 -3.57
C PRO A 141 -26.48 1.74 -5.03
N PRO A 142 -27.56 1.51 -5.78
CA PRO A 142 -27.47 1.11 -7.19
C PRO A 142 -26.64 2.12 -8.00
N GLY A 143 -25.80 1.61 -8.90
CA GLY A 143 -24.97 2.42 -9.78
C GLY A 143 -23.73 3.06 -9.12
N LEU A 144 -23.63 3.06 -7.78
CA LEU A 144 -22.50 3.69 -7.08
C LEU A 144 -21.20 2.91 -7.30
N ILE A 145 -21.25 1.59 -7.18
CA ILE A 145 -20.05 0.74 -7.37
C ILE A 145 -19.56 0.83 -8.80
N GLU A 146 -20.46 0.71 -9.78
CA GLU A 146 -20.14 0.81 -11.22
C GLU A 146 -19.54 2.17 -11.57
N HIS A 147 -19.96 3.24 -10.87
CA HIS A 147 -19.40 4.57 -11.06
C HIS A 147 -17.95 4.60 -10.56
N TRP A 148 -17.69 4.11 -9.35
CA TRP A 148 -16.34 4.03 -8.80
C TRP A 148 -15.42 3.11 -9.60
N GLU A 149 -15.92 1.96 -10.06
CA GLU A 149 -15.17 1.03 -10.91
C GLU A 149 -14.72 1.69 -12.23
N ARG A 150 -15.61 2.46 -12.86
CA ARG A 150 -15.28 3.24 -14.06
C ARG A 150 -14.26 4.33 -13.77
N HIS A 151 -14.43 5.06 -12.67
CA HIS A 151 -13.55 6.15 -12.29
C HIS A 151 -12.12 5.67 -12.05
N TRP A 152 -11.94 4.55 -11.37
CA TRP A 152 -10.62 3.98 -11.10
C TRP A 152 -10.12 2.99 -12.16
N GLY A 153 -10.97 2.58 -13.09
CA GLY A 153 -10.61 1.59 -14.13
C GLY A 153 -10.32 0.20 -13.57
N LEU A 154 -11.00 -0.19 -12.48
CA LEU A 154 -10.79 -1.48 -11.82
C LEU A 154 -12.10 -2.01 -11.20
N THR A 155 -12.16 -3.33 -10.99
CA THR A 155 -13.27 -3.96 -10.27
C THR A 155 -13.06 -3.87 -8.77
N LEU A 156 -14.08 -3.35 -8.05
CA LEU A 156 -14.07 -3.25 -6.61
C LEU A 156 -14.38 -4.60 -5.96
N ARG A 157 -13.46 -5.08 -5.18
CA ARG A 157 -13.60 -6.30 -4.36
C ARG A 157 -13.77 -5.92 -2.89
N THR A 158 -14.29 -6.83 -2.10
CA THR A 158 -14.23 -6.71 -0.64
C THR A 158 -12.82 -7.02 -0.13
N PRO A 159 -12.44 -6.60 1.09
CA PRO A 159 -11.19 -7.01 1.72
C PRO A 159 -11.01 -8.54 1.76
N GLN A 160 -12.08 -9.28 2.02
CA GLN A 160 -12.08 -10.75 2.05
C GLN A 160 -11.81 -11.37 0.69
N GLU A 161 -12.40 -10.84 -0.38
CA GLU A 161 -12.15 -11.28 -1.76
C GLU A 161 -10.70 -11.02 -2.18
N LEU A 162 -10.09 -9.93 -1.69
CA LEU A 162 -8.67 -9.63 -1.94
C LEU A 162 -7.76 -10.60 -1.18
N LEU A 163 -8.06 -10.90 0.10
CA LEU A 163 -7.33 -11.93 0.85
C LEU A 163 -7.43 -13.30 0.18
N ALA A 164 -8.62 -13.67 -0.28
CA ALA A 164 -8.84 -14.95 -0.95
C ALA A 164 -8.10 -15.08 -2.30
N ALA A 165 -7.68 -13.97 -2.90
CA ALA A 165 -6.92 -13.96 -4.14
C ALA A 165 -5.39 -14.14 -3.93
N LEU A 166 -4.87 -13.90 -2.73
CA LEU A 166 -3.43 -13.97 -2.42
C LEU A 166 -2.80 -15.35 -2.71
N PRO A 167 -3.47 -16.48 -2.41
CA PRO A 167 -2.89 -17.80 -2.69
C PRO A 167 -2.55 -18.03 -4.16
N ALA A 168 -3.36 -17.49 -5.09
CA ALA A 168 -3.10 -17.58 -6.51
C ALA A 168 -1.81 -16.83 -6.94
N ALA A 169 -1.43 -15.79 -6.19
CA ALA A 169 -0.19 -15.05 -6.38
C ALA A 169 1.00 -15.63 -5.58
N GLY A 170 0.80 -16.77 -4.89
CA GLY A 170 1.85 -17.48 -4.14
C GLY A 170 2.07 -16.96 -2.72
N TYR A 171 1.06 -16.33 -2.11
CA TYR A 171 1.12 -15.84 -0.73
C TYR A 171 0.12 -16.55 0.17
N GLU A 172 0.47 -16.64 1.45
CA GLU A 172 -0.50 -16.92 2.50
C GLU A 172 -1.19 -15.62 2.91
N PRO A 173 -2.53 -15.59 2.98
CA PRO A 173 -3.24 -14.44 3.50
C PRO A 173 -2.81 -14.13 4.95
N ASP A 174 -2.48 -12.87 5.22
CA ASP A 174 -2.16 -12.41 6.58
C ASP A 174 -3.33 -11.57 7.12
N PHE A 175 -3.53 -10.37 6.58
CA PHE A 175 -4.69 -9.56 6.93
C PHE A 175 -5.10 -8.60 5.80
N ALA A 176 -6.35 -8.12 5.90
CA ALA A 176 -6.82 -6.94 5.17
C ALA A 176 -7.49 -5.99 6.15
N GLU A 177 -7.08 -4.72 6.11
CA GLU A 177 -7.61 -3.68 6.97
C GLU A 177 -8.06 -2.49 6.13
N ALA A 178 -9.36 -2.21 6.19
CA ALA A 178 -9.92 -1.03 5.55
C ALA A 178 -9.77 0.20 6.44
N LEU A 179 -9.63 1.38 5.82
CA LEU A 179 -9.70 2.66 6.54
C LEU A 179 -11.08 2.81 7.17
N GLY A 180 -11.11 3.29 8.39
CA GLY A 180 -12.34 3.63 9.08
C GLY A 180 -13.04 4.86 8.45
N ILE A 181 -14.31 5.06 8.81
CA ILE A 181 -15.10 6.20 8.32
C ILE A 181 -14.40 7.52 8.63
N ASP A 182 -13.91 7.70 9.85
CA ASP A 182 -13.22 8.93 10.26
C ASP A 182 -11.95 9.20 9.44
N GLU A 183 -11.22 8.15 9.07
CA GLU A 183 -10.02 8.25 8.22
C GLU A 183 -10.40 8.62 6.78
N MET A 184 -11.49 8.04 6.27
CA MET A 184 -12.03 8.35 4.95
C MET A 184 -12.62 9.77 4.89
N ASP A 185 -13.32 10.20 5.93
CA ASP A 185 -13.86 11.56 6.05
C ASP A 185 -12.72 12.60 6.11
N ALA A 186 -11.66 12.29 6.86
CA ALA A 186 -10.48 13.15 6.90
C ALA A 186 -9.74 13.19 5.56
N LEU A 187 -9.76 12.09 4.79
CA LEU A 187 -9.17 12.02 3.45
C LEU A 187 -9.91 12.95 2.48
N TYR A 188 -11.24 12.80 2.39
CA TYR A 188 -12.07 13.56 1.44
C TYR A 188 -12.47 14.94 1.96
N GLY A 189 -12.43 15.19 3.27
CA GLY A 189 -12.67 16.51 3.86
C GLY A 189 -11.55 17.51 3.56
N ALA A 190 -10.31 17.04 3.45
CA ALA A 190 -9.14 17.84 3.09
C ALA A 190 -8.83 17.76 1.59
N ALA A 191 -9.73 17.18 0.77
CA ALA A 191 -9.48 16.92 -0.64
C ALA A 191 -9.22 18.22 -1.41
N PRO A 192 -8.09 18.34 -2.11
CA PRO A 192 -7.82 19.47 -2.98
C PRO A 192 -8.81 19.49 -4.16
N ASP A 193 -8.93 20.62 -4.84
CA ASP A 193 -9.90 20.86 -5.94
C ASP A 193 -9.91 19.75 -7.02
N GLY A 194 -8.78 19.07 -7.25
CA GLY A 194 -8.66 17.96 -8.21
C GLY A 194 -9.41 16.66 -7.81
N LEU A 195 -9.97 16.59 -6.60
CA LEU A 195 -10.74 15.42 -6.10
C LEU A 195 -12.18 15.77 -5.73
N ALA A 196 -12.66 16.90 -6.16
CA ALA A 196 -14.03 17.35 -5.84
C ALA A 196 -15.09 16.32 -6.26
N GLU A 197 -14.90 15.67 -7.42
CA GLU A 197 -15.80 14.63 -7.92
C GLU A 197 -15.78 13.38 -7.01
N GLU A 198 -14.59 12.87 -6.68
CA GLU A 198 -14.46 11.73 -5.76
C GLU A 198 -15.04 12.04 -4.38
N ALA A 199 -14.78 13.21 -3.84
CA ALA A 199 -15.31 13.65 -2.57
C ALA A 199 -16.83 13.77 -2.58
N ALA A 200 -17.42 14.23 -3.69
CA ALA A 200 -18.87 14.28 -3.87
C ALA A 200 -19.49 12.88 -3.92
N LEU A 201 -18.87 11.96 -4.66
CA LEU A 201 -19.28 10.57 -4.74
C LEU A 201 -19.17 9.85 -3.40
N TYR A 202 -18.07 10.07 -2.67
CA TYR A 202 -17.89 9.51 -1.34
C TYR A 202 -19.00 9.98 -0.40
N ARG A 203 -19.32 11.29 -0.38
CA ARG A 203 -20.38 11.83 0.46
C ARG A 203 -21.76 11.31 0.09
N ALA A 204 -22.04 11.08 -1.20
CA ALA A 204 -23.29 10.51 -1.68
C ALA A 204 -23.50 9.05 -1.28
N GLY A 205 -22.42 8.30 -1.12
CA GLY A 205 -22.43 6.88 -0.78
C GLY A 205 -21.54 6.51 0.39
N ALA A 206 -21.48 7.39 1.41
CA ALA A 206 -20.65 7.22 2.60
C ALA A 206 -20.69 5.79 3.15
N ALA A 207 -19.54 5.24 3.50
CA ALA A 207 -19.35 3.88 3.98
C ALA A 207 -19.61 2.76 2.94
N ALA A 208 -19.88 3.06 1.67
CA ALA A 208 -19.98 2.02 0.64
C ALA A 208 -18.62 1.56 0.12
N ILE A 209 -17.65 2.46 0.14
CA ILE A 209 -16.27 2.25 -0.30
C ILE A 209 -15.28 2.65 0.78
N SER A 210 -14.12 2.07 0.73
CA SER A 210 -12.96 2.45 1.51
C SER A 210 -11.68 2.11 0.74
N PHE A 211 -10.52 2.37 1.32
CA PHE A 211 -9.27 1.79 0.89
C PHE A 211 -8.87 0.69 1.87
N ALA A 212 -8.41 -0.44 1.37
CA ALA A 212 -7.90 -1.50 2.22
C ALA A 212 -6.41 -1.74 1.95
N MET A 213 -5.67 -1.86 3.03
CA MET A 213 -4.34 -2.42 3.03
C MET A 213 -4.47 -3.94 3.12
N VAL A 214 -3.91 -4.64 2.15
CA VAL A 214 -3.96 -6.10 2.06
C VAL A 214 -2.55 -6.62 2.16
N THR A 215 -2.34 -7.57 3.06
CA THR A 215 -1.03 -8.12 3.35
C THR A 215 -1.04 -9.64 3.24
N GLY A 216 -0.02 -10.16 2.57
CA GLY A 216 0.24 -11.58 2.46
C GLY A 216 1.67 -11.93 2.85
N ARG A 217 1.86 -13.09 3.46
CA ARG A 217 3.16 -13.63 3.78
C ARG A 217 3.69 -14.45 2.61
N ARG A 218 4.99 -14.43 2.38
CA ARG A 218 5.63 -15.31 1.41
C ARG A 218 5.32 -16.77 1.76
N ARG A 219 4.74 -17.51 0.81
CA ARG A 219 4.53 -18.94 0.98
C ARG A 219 5.84 -19.68 0.73
N GLU A 220 6.26 -20.53 1.66
CA GLU A 220 7.42 -21.41 1.47
C GLU A 220 7.15 -22.40 0.33
N PRO A 221 8.16 -22.72 -0.51
CA PRO A 221 7.96 -23.60 -1.67
C PRO A 221 7.63 -25.05 -1.33
N ASP A 222 7.59 -25.49 -0.09
CA ASP A 222 7.37 -26.90 0.25
C ASP A 222 6.72 -27.11 1.61
N GLU A 223 5.44 -26.81 1.72
CA GLU A 223 4.59 -27.73 2.48
C GLU A 223 3.75 -28.52 1.48
N ARG A 224 4.28 -29.66 1.03
CA ARG A 224 3.44 -30.69 0.40
C ARG A 224 2.26 -30.94 1.31
N PRO A 225 1.00 -30.99 0.79
CA PRO A 225 -0.13 -31.33 1.62
C PRO A 225 0.21 -32.63 2.33
N ARG A 226 0.24 -32.61 3.67
CA ARG A 226 0.43 -33.83 4.46
C ARG A 226 -0.59 -34.82 3.95
N PRO A 227 -0.19 -36.01 3.51
CA PRO A 227 -1.14 -37.03 3.08
C PRO A 227 -2.17 -37.17 4.19
N SER A 228 -3.44 -37.06 3.84
CA SER A 228 -4.54 -37.34 4.77
C SER A 228 -4.22 -38.70 5.41
N ARG A 229 -4.03 -38.71 6.71
CA ARG A 229 -3.99 -39.98 7.45
C ARG A 229 -5.39 -40.56 7.31
N ASP A 230 -5.53 -41.45 6.34
CA ASP A 230 -6.67 -42.36 6.28
C ASP A 230 -6.79 -43.00 7.65
N ARG A 231 -7.85 -42.62 8.36
CA ARG A 231 -8.27 -43.35 9.55
C ARG A 231 -8.92 -44.64 9.02
N GLY A 232 -8.17 -45.74 9.03
CA GLY A 232 -8.72 -47.06 8.95
C GLY A 232 -9.56 -47.39 10.20
#